data_e37de1b43850b4436a7c64574a9729ca
#
_entry.id   e37de1b43850b4436a7c64574a9729ca
#
_cell.length_a   1.000
_cell.length_b   1.000
_cell.length_c   1.000
_cell.angle_alpha   90.00
_cell.angle_beta   90.00
_cell.angle_gamma   90.00
#
_symmetry.space_group_name_H-M   'P 1'
#
loop_
_entity.id
_entity.type
_entity.pdbx_description
1 polymer ?
#
loop_
_entity_poly.entity_id
_entity_poly.type
_entity_poly.pdbx_seq_one_letter_code
_entity_poly.pdbx_strand_id
1 'polypeptide(L)'
;IPFWGKKYQTSTINGAFSGDAVDIRYSEIIDLIDNGWNYQWDEVAKCPYLVKEDQSRIITYDNPESIHFKCQYANERNLGGVMVWALGYDNITSDESLTSAISNYWLGAQNNSTNILADDFKITTYPNPFNSSVNIKFKLYQKGSININIFDVQGRFIYKVIEKVFEKGNFEILWEVDRQVNSGVYFVRLSYGDKTETQKILYLK
;
A
#
# COMPACT_ATOMS: atom_id res chain seq x y z
N ILE A 1 2.25 -3.30 -19.94
CA ILE A 1 2.34 -4.05 -18.68
C ILE A 1 1.26 -5.12 -18.72
N PRO A 2 1.60 -6.42 -18.66
CA PRO A 2 0.65 -7.51 -18.58
C PRO A 2 0.10 -7.62 -17.15
N PHE A 3 -1.22 -7.83 -17.04
CA PHE A 3 -1.88 -8.15 -15.78
C PHE A 3 -2.14 -9.65 -15.66
N TRP A 4 -1.17 -10.44 -16.11
CA TRP A 4 -1.12 -11.89 -15.95
C TRP A 4 0.33 -12.34 -15.71
N GLY A 5 0.49 -13.55 -15.20
CA GLY A 5 1.76 -14.23 -15.05
C GLY A 5 1.90 -15.41 -16.02
N LYS A 6 3.09 -15.94 -16.08
CA LYS A 6 3.43 -17.15 -16.81
C LYS A 6 3.82 -18.25 -15.84
N LYS A 7 3.13 -19.38 -15.93
CA LYS A 7 3.40 -20.59 -15.14
C LYS A 7 4.21 -21.59 -15.96
N TYR A 8 5.36 -21.99 -15.42
CA TYR A 8 6.33 -22.87 -16.05
C TYR A 8 6.52 -24.16 -15.24
N GLN A 9 6.83 -25.28 -15.92
CA GLN A 9 7.23 -26.53 -15.29
C GLN A 9 8.76 -26.52 -15.08
N THR A 10 9.18 -25.86 -14.03
CA THR A 10 10.57 -25.77 -13.57
C THR A 10 10.58 -25.36 -12.09
N SER A 11 11.70 -25.55 -11.40
CA SER A 11 11.89 -25.13 -10.01
C SER A 11 12.70 -23.82 -9.87
N THR A 12 13.27 -23.31 -10.97
CA THR A 12 14.19 -22.17 -10.93
C THR A 12 13.87 -21.15 -12.00
N ILE A 13 14.01 -19.87 -11.66
CA ILE A 13 14.02 -18.79 -12.65
C ILE A 13 15.27 -18.94 -13.54
N ASN A 14 15.15 -18.54 -14.81
CA ASN A 14 16.21 -18.69 -15.83
C ASN A 14 16.67 -20.13 -16.10
N GLY A 15 15.96 -21.14 -15.57
CA GLY A 15 16.20 -22.55 -15.84
C GLY A 15 15.48 -23.03 -17.09
N ALA A 16 15.92 -24.19 -17.61
CA ALA A 16 15.18 -24.89 -18.63
C ALA A 16 13.81 -25.34 -18.06
N PHE A 17 12.77 -25.28 -18.87
CA PHE A 17 11.43 -25.75 -18.51
C PHE A 17 10.93 -26.77 -19.55
N SER A 18 10.00 -27.61 -19.13
CA SER A 18 9.33 -28.59 -19.99
C SER A 18 7.90 -28.16 -20.28
N GLY A 19 7.39 -28.56 -21.45
CA GLY A 19 6.02 -28.21 -21.88
C GLY A 19 5.86 -26.73 -22.22
N ASP A 20 4.60 -26.31 -22.38
CA ASP A 20 4.23 -24.95 -22.71
C ASP A 20 4.06 -24.11 -21.43
N ALA A 21 4.44 -22.83 -21.53
CA ALA A 21 4.12 -21.86 -20.52
C ALA A 21 2.62 -21.53 -20.55
N VAL A 22 1.96 -21.54 -19.40
CA VAL A 22 0.52 -21.27 -19.26
C VAL A 22 0.29 -19.90 -18.66
N ASP A 23 -0.61 -19.13 -19.29
CA ASP A 23 -1.02 -17.83 -18.77
C ASP A 23 -1.94 -18.02 -17.54
N ILE A 24 -1.77 -17.18 -16.55
CA ILE A 24 -2.58 -17.11 -15.34
C ILE A 24 -2.87 -15.66 -14.98
N ARG A 25 -4.11 -15.30 -14.69
CA ARG A 25 -4.51 -13.94 -14.37
C ARG A 25 -3.89 -13.48 -13.06
N TYR A 26 -3.59 -12.18 -12.97
CA TYR A 26 -3.04 -11.62 -11.74
C TYR A 26 -3.93 -11.87 -10.53
N SER A 27 -5.25 -11.68 -10.67
CA SER A 27 -6.22 -11.96 -9.59
C SER A 27 -6.15 -13.40 -9.06
N GLU A 28 -5.89 -14.38 -9.93
CA GLU A 28 -5.73 -15.78 -9.55
C GLU A 28 -4.37 -16.04 -8.87
N ILE A 29 -3.33 -15.29 -9.25
CA ILE A 29 -1.99 -15.44 -8.67
C ILE A 29 -1.99 -15.01 -7.21
N ILE A 30 -2.67 -13.91 -6.88
CA ILE A 30 -2.73 -13.38 -5.51
C ILE A 30 -3.32 -14.40 -4.54
N ASP A 31 -4.33 -15.17 -4.98
CA ASP A 31 -4.96 -16.22 -4.17
C ASP A 31 -4.04 -17.43 -3.92
N LEU A 32 -2.95 -17.56 -4.67
CA LEU A 32 -1.97 -18.65 -4.51
C LEU A 32 -0.89 -18.34 -3.48
N ILE A 33 -0.64 -17.06 -3.18
CA ILE A 33 0.39 -16.65 -2.22
C ILE A 33 0.07 -17.24 -0.85
N ASP A 34 1.04 -17.92 -0.23
CA ASP A 34 0.89 -18.67 1.04
C ASP A 34 -0.16 -19.77 1.01
N ASN A 35 -0.66 -20.12 -0.18
CA ASN A 35 -1.58 -21.23 -0.40
C ASN A 35 -0.95 -22.27 -1.34
N GLY A 36 0.07 -22.96 -0.85
CA GLY A 36 0.86 -23.95 -1.57
C GLY A 36 1.91 -23.36 -2.53
N TRP A 37 2.14 -22.01 -2.47
CA TRP A 37 3.13 -21.31 -3.27
C TRP A 37 3.89 -20.28 -2.43
N ASN A 38 5.21 -20.32 -2.50
CA ASN A 38 6.11 -19.45 -1.76
C ASN A 38 6.50 -18.23 -2.62
N TYR A 39 6.31 -17.03 -2.07
CA TYR A 39 6.74 -15.78 -2.68
C TYR A 39 8.26 -15.66 -2.69
N GLN A 40 8.80 -15.21 -3.83
CA GLN A 40 10.21 -14.87 -4.02
C GLN A 40 10.32 -13.57 -4.82
N TRP A 41 11.47 -12.91 -4.72
CA TRP A 41 11.78 -11.69 -5.45
C TRP A 41 13.06 -11.85 -6.28
N ASP A 42 13.03 -11.43 -7.53
CA ASP A 42 14.22 -11.36 -8.39
C ASP A 42 14.79 -9.94 -8.36
N GLU A 43 15.92 -9.77 -7.66
CA GLU A 43 16.59 -8.48 -7.52
C GLU A 43 17.13 -7.91 -8.83
N VAL A 44 17.41 -8.75 -9.82
CA VAL A 44 17.93 -8.33 -11.12
C VAL A 44 16.78 -7.86 -12.02
N ALA A 45 15.75 -8.67 -12.13
CA ALA A 45 14.58 -8.37 -12.96
C ALA A 45 13.62 -7.37 -12.29
N LYS A 46 13.77 -7.13 -10.96
CA LYS A 46 12.86 -6.29 -10.16
C LYS A 46 11.41 -6.73 -10.30
N CYS A 47 11.18 -8.03 -10.20
CA CYS A 47 9.85 -8.60 -10.25
C CYS A 47 9.69 -9.83 -9.35
N PRO A 48 8.47 -10.11 -8.88
CA PRO A 48 8.19 -11.27 -8.07
C PRO A 48 8.03 -12.53 -8.92
N TYR A 49 8.21 -13.66 -8.25
CA TYR A 49 7.80 -14.96 -8.75
C TYR A 49 7.34 -15.85 -7.60
N LEU A 50 6.48 -16.80 -7.90
CA LEU A 50 6.06 -17.83 -6.95
C LEU A 50 6.75 -19.15 -7.28
N VAL A 51 7.16 -19.87 -6.25
CA VAL A 51 7.66 -21.26 -6.34
C VAL A 51 6.67 -22.17 -5.65
N LYS A 52 6.18 -23.19 -6.34
CA LYS A 52 5.30 -24.17 -5.73
C LYS A 52 6.05 -24.92 -4.62
N GLU A 53 5.39 -25.26 -3.52
CA GLU A 53 6.01 -25.94 -2.37
C GLU A 53 6.73 -27.25 -2.75
N ASP A 54 6.17 -28.01 -3.71
CA ASP A 54 6.77 -29.23 -4.25
C ASP A 54 7.91 -28.99 -5.24
N GLN A 55 8.27 -27.71 -5.48
CA GLN A 55 9.29 -27.25 -6.40
C GLN A 55 9.10 -27.70 -7.86
N SER A 56 7.91 -28.08 -8.24
CA SER A 56 7.62 -28.56 -9.61
C SER A 56 7.34 -27.44 -10.60
N ARG A 57 6.98 -26.24 -10.12
CA ARG A 57 6.53 -25.14 -10.97
C ARG A 57 6.91 -23.78 -10.38
N ILE A 58 7.06 -22.80 -11.27
CA ILE A 58 7.16 -21.38 -10.92
C ILE A 58 6.08 -20.58 -11.66
N ILE A 59 5.74 -19.42 -11.11
CA ILE A 59 4.92 -18.41 -11.77
C ILE A 59 5.68 -17.08 -11.72
N THR A 60 5.96 -16.48 -12.89
CA THR A 60 6.50 -15.12 -12.96
C THR A 60 5.37 -14.15 -13.22
N TYR A 61 5.36 -13.00 -12.53
CA TYR A 61 4.27 -12.03 -12.63
C TYR A 61 4.71 -10.63 -12.24
N ASP A 62 3.83 -9.65 -12.29
CA ASP A 62 4.04 -8.31 -11.75
C ASP A 62 3.20 -8.12 -10.48
N ASN A 63 3.74 -7.39 -9.50
CA ASN A 63 3.05 -6.90 -8.32
C ASN A 63 3.15 -5.37 -8.23
N PRO A 64 2.51 -4.70 -7.25
CA PRO A 64 2.61 -3.25 -7.08
C PRO A 64 4.04 -2.71 -7.05
N GLU A 65 4.98 -3.44 -6.45
CA GLU A 65 6.39 -3.04 -6.37
C GLU A 65 7.06 -3.09 -7.75
N SER A 66 6.92 -4.18 -8.51
CA SER A 66 7.49 -4.27 -9.86
C SER A 66 6.85 -3.26 -10.83
N ILE A 67 5.56 -2.99 -10.68
CA ILE A 67 4.85 -1.92 -11.42
C ILE A 67 5.49 -0.57 -11.15
N HIS A 68 5.84 -0.27 -9.90
CA HIS A 68 6.52 0.97 -9.55
C HIS A 68 7.83 1.13 -10.34
N PHE A 69 8.70 0.11 -10.37
CA PHE A 69 9.94 0.16 -11.14
C PHE A 69 9.69 0.36 -12.64
N LYS A 70 8.65 -0.24 -13.20
CA LYS A 70 8.27 -0.05 -14.61
C LYS A 70 7.77 1.36 -14.90
N CYS A 71 6.97 1.92 -14.00
CA CYS A 71 6.51 3.31 -14.10
C CYS A 71 7.66 4.30 -13.95
N GLN A 72 8.57 4.06 -13.02
CA GLN A 72 9.79 4.84 -12.85
C GLN A 72 10.64 4.83 -14.13
N TYR A 73 10.88 3.67 -14.71
CA TYR A 73 11.60 3.54 -15.97
C TYR A 73 10.92 4.32 -17.11
N ALA A 74 9.60 4.22 -17.23
CA ALA A 74 8.85 4.97 -18.24
C ALA A 74 9.01 6.49 -18.06
N ASN A 75 8.95 6.97 -16.82
CA ASN A 75 9.12 8.38 -16.47
C ASN A 75 10.55 8.88 -16.75
N GLU A 76 11.58 8.14 -16.31
CA GLU A 76 13.01 8.48 -16.54
C GLU A 76 13.38 8.51 -18.02
N ARG A 77 12.70 7.71 -18.84
CA ARG A 77 12.91 7.65 -20.31
C ARG A 77 11.99 8.57 -21.09
N ASN A 78 11.17 9.41 -20.41
CA ASN A 78 10.20 10.29 -21.04
C ASN A 78 9.26 9.55 -22.02
N LEU A 79 8.85 8.33 -21.69
CA LEU A 79 7.86 7.60 -22.47
C LEU A 79 6.48 8.26 -22.27
N GLY A 80 5.59 8.16 -23.27
CA GLY A 80 4.25 8.75 -23.20
C GLY A 80 3.30 8.13 -22.18
N GLY A 81 3.75 7.13 -21.42
CA GLY A 81 2.99 6.44 -20.38
C GLY A 81 3.19 4.93 -20.45
N VAL A 82 2.31 4.19 -19.79
CA VAL A 82 2.28 2.72 -19.82
C VAL A 82 0.95 2.23 -20.37
N MET A 83 0.99 1.16 -21.14
CA MET A 83 -0.19 0.46 -21.63
C MET A 83 -0.43 -0.79 -20.77
N VAL A 84 -1.65 -1.03 -20.40
CA VAL A 84 -2.09 -2.18 -19.59
C VAL A 84 -2.86 -3.17 -20.46
N TRP A 85 -2.59 -4.47 -20.28
CA TRP A 85 -3.33 -5.57 -20.87
C TRP A 85 -3.47 -6.73 -19.88
N ALA A 86 -4.66 -7.08 -19.33
CA ALA A 86 -5.93 -6.36 -19.52
C ALA A 86 -6.48 -6.03 -18.13
N LEU A 87 -7.21 -4.90 -18.01
CA LEU A 87 -7.77 -4.42 -16.75
C LEU A 87 -8.62 -5.48 -16.01
N GLY A 88 -9.39 -6.30 -16.75
CA GLY A 88 -10.22 -7.36 -16.16
C GLY A 88 -9.43 -8.52 -15.50
N TYR A 89 -8.10 -8.49 -15.52
CA TYR A 89 -7.23 -9.48 -14.87
C TYR A 89 -6.66 -8.99 -13.55
N ASP A 90 -6.91 -7.72 -13.21
CA ASP A 90 -6.49 -7.10 -11.96
C ASP A 90 -7.37 -7.55 -10.77
N ASN A 91 -6.87 -7.39 -9.57
CA ASN A 91 -7.63 -7.49 -8.33
C ASN A 91 -7.96 -6.09 -7.81
N ILE A 92 -8.90 -5.41 -8.49
CA ILE A 92 -9.24 -3.99 -8.26
C ILE A 92 -9.84 -3.69 -6.88
N THR A 93 -10.25 -4.71 -6.15
CA THR A 93 -10.86 -4.56 -4.81
C THR A 93 -9.86 -4.75 -3.68
N SER A 94 -8.61 -5.08 -3.99
CA SER A 94 -7.55 -5.30 -3.00
C SER A 94 -6.53 -4.17 -2.98
N ASP A 95 -5.78 -4.09 -1.88
CA ASP A 95 -4.62 -3.20 -1.74
C ASP A 95 -3.47 -3.59 -2.71
N GLU A 96 -3.56 -4.80 -3.29
CA GLU A 96 -2.60 -5.35 -4.26
C GLU A 96 -2.96 -5.00 -5.73
N SER A 97 -3.93 -4.10 -5.97
CA SER A 97 -4.34 -3.71 -7.33
C SER A 97 -3.19 -3.08 -8.13
N LEU A 98 -2.88 -3.65 -9.29
CA LEU A 98 -1.86 -3.13 -10.22
C LEU A 98 -2.29 -1.81 -10.85
N THR A 99 -3.59 -1.65 -11.12
CA THR A 99 -4.17 -0.39 -11.62
C THR A 99 -3.97 0.72 -10.59
N SER A 100 -4.22 0.43 -9.31
CA SER A 100 -3.99 1.39 -8.22
C SER A 100 -2.51 1.75 -8.11
N ALA A 101 -1.59 0.79 -8.25
CA ALA A 101 -0.15 1.04 -8.23
C ALA A 101 0.30 2.00 -9.36
N ILE A 102 -0.22 1.81 -10.59
CA ILE A 102 0.05 2.70 -11.73
C ILE A 102 -0.51 4.11 -11.45
N SER A 103 -1.77 4.19 -11.00
CA SER A 103 -2.44 5.46 -10.69
C SER A 103 -1.69 6.22 -9.60
N ASN A 104 -1.30 5.55 -8.53
CA ASN A 104 -0.58 6.14 -7.41
C ASN A 104 0.80 6.66 -7.82
N TYR A 105 1.49 6.00 -8.75
CA TYR A 105 2.77 6.49 -9.27
C TYR A 105 2.62 7.87 -9.94
N TRP A 106 1.65 8.06 -10.83
CA TRP A 106 1.50 9.33 -11.57
C TRP A 106 0.67 10.38 -10.86
N LEU A 107 -0.38 10.01 -10.14
CA LEU A 107 -1.23 10.96 -9.40
C LEU A 107 -0.61 11.34 -8.05
N GLY A 108 0.14 10.43 -7.41
CA GLY A 108 0.90 10.72 -6.19
C GLY A 108 2.12 11.61 -6.44
N ALA A 109 2.71 11.57 -7.66
CA ALA A 109 3.87 12.39 -8.02
C ALA A 109 3.56 13.90 -8.18
N GLN A 110 2.30 14.32 -8.20
CA GLN A 110 1.90 15.74 -8.17
C GLN A 110 2.13 16.39 -6.79
N ASN A 111 2.41 15.61 -5.76
CA ASN A 111 2.73 16.08 -4.41
C ASN A 111 4.15 15.64 -3.99
N ASN A 112 5.18 16.20 -4.67
CA ASN A 112 6.60 16.20 -4.27
C ASN A 112 7.35 14.85 -4.16
N SER A 113 8.31 14.69 -5.10
CA SER A 113 9.67 14.10 -4.93
C SER A 113 9.86 13.01 -3.87
N THR A 114 10.23 11.83 -4.36
CA THR A 114 10.86 10.73 -3.61
C THR A 114 10.04 10.11 -2.49
N ASN A 115 9.28 9.04 -2.83
CA ASN A 115 9.36 7.81 -2.02
C ASN A 115 8.45 6.72 -2.56
N ILE A 116 9.03 5.62 -2.94
CA ILE A 116 8.47 4.27 -3.06
C ILE A 116 7.86 3.94 -1.70
N LEU A 117 6.56 3.98 -1.54
CA LEU A 117 5.78 3.64 -0.33
C LEU A 117 4.79 4.76 0.11
N ALA A 118 4.15 5.48 -0.82
CA ALA A 118 3.18 6.53 -0.43
C ALA A 118 1.83 5.97 0.02
N ASP A 119 1.52 4.71 -0.22
CA ASP A 119 0.23 4.12 0.16
C ASP A 119 0.24 3.46 1.56
N ASP A 120 1.41 3.38 2.18
CA ASP A 120 1.61 2.63 3.42
C ASP A 120 1.41 3.43 4.71
N PHE A 121 1.09 4.73 4.61
CA PHE A 121 0.94 5.60 5.77
C PHE A 121 -0.43 6.27 5.77
N LYS A 122 -1.47 5.44 5.83
CA LYS A 122 -2.86 5.91 5.97
C LYS A 122 -3.32 5.85 7.40
N ILE A 123 -4.10 6.84 7.80
CA ILE A 123 -4.87 6.79 9.04
C ILE A 123 -6.35 6.57 8.72
N THR A 124 -7.01 5.79 9.54
CA THR A 124 -8.46 5.65 9.54
C THR A 124 -9.00 5.94 10.92
N THR A 125 -10.20 6.52 10.98
CA THR A 125 -10.83 6.93 12.23
C THR A 125 -12.23 6.34 12.33
N TYR A 126 -12.54 5.72 13.48
CA TYR A 126 -13.86 5.14 13.73
C TYR A 126 -14.22 5.16 15.24
N PRO A 127 -15.46 5.48 15.57
CA PRO A 127 -16.52 5.98 14.69
C PRO A 127 -16.24 7.38 14.16
N ASN A 128 -16.81 7.75 13.01
CA ASN A 128 -16.78 9.12 12.47
C ASN A 128 -18.09 9.36 11.69
N PRO A 129 -19.03 10.16 12.18
CA PRO A 129 -18.99 11.00 13.38
C PRO A 129 -18.87 10.23 14.71
N PHE A 130 -18.39 10.92 15.76
CA PHE A 130 -18.24 10.37 17.10
C PHE A 130 -18.74 11.35 18.19
N ASN A 131 -19.02 10.85 19.41
CA ASN A 131 -19.60 11.65 20.49
C ASN A 131 -18.77 11.70 21.80
N SER A 132 -17.84 10.81 22.01
CA SER A 132 -16.99 10.79 23.22
C SER A 132 -15.56 10.43 22.91
N SER A 133 -15.36 9.47 22.02
CA SER A 133 -14.04 8.98 21.67
C SER A 133 -14.00 8.49 20.21
N VAL A 134 -12.82 8.49 19.63
CA VAL A 134 -12.54 7.99 18.29
C VAL A 134 -11.26 7.16 18.31
N ASN A 135 -11.30 6.01 17.69
CA ASN A 135 -10.12 5.19 17.43
C ASN A 135 -9.41 5.69 16.18
N ILE A 136 -8.11 5.87 16.31
CA ILE A 136 -7.20 6.27 15.21
C ILE A 136 -6.34 5.04 14.90
N LYS A 137 -6.55 4.47 13.72
CA LYS A 137 -5.81 3.28 13.26
C LYS A 137 -4.79 3.67 12.22
N PHE A 138 -3.60 3.08 12.31
CA PHE A 138 -2.53 3.23 11.34
C PHE A 138 -1.64 1.99 11.31
N LYS A 139 -0.88 1.85 10.22
CA LYS A 139 0.08 0.76 10.04
C LYS A 139 1.47 1.34 9.83
N LEU A 140 2.47 0.72 10.43
CA LEU A 140 3.88 1.03 10.22
C LEU A 140 4.59 -0.17 9.62
N TYR A 141 5.35 0.07 8.57
CA TYR A 141 6.15 -0.94 7.88
C TYR A 141 7.57 -1.06 8.44
N GLN A 142 7.99 -0.06 9.19
CA GLN A 142 9.26 -0.06 9.92
C GLN A 142 9.15 0.75 11.21
N LYS A 143 10.10 0.55 12.12
CA LYS A 143 10.20 1.29 13.38
C LYS A 143 10.34 2.79 13.15
N GLY A 144 9.62 3.61 13.93
CA GLY A 144 9.80 5.06 13.90
C GLY A 144 8.99 5.84 14.92
N SER A 145 9.30 7.13 15.02
CA SER A 145 8.61 8.05 15.91
C SER A 145 7.31 8.53 15.27
N ILE A 146 6.21 8.36 15.98
CA ILE A 146 4.87 8.81 15.60
C ILE A 146 4.44 9.94 16.49
N ASN A 147 3.88 10.98 15.87
CA ASN A 147 3.24 12.09 16.56
C ASN A 147 1.81 12.25 15.98
N ILE A 148 0.80 12.15 16.85
CA ILE A 148 -0.61 12.35 16.49
C ILE A 148 -1.15 13.56 17.24
N ASN A 149 -1.60 14.54 16.47
CA ASN A 149 -2.16 15.79 16.99
C ASN A 149 -3.54 16.06 16.38
N ILE A 150 -4.36 16.79 17.14
CA ILE A 150 -5.68 17.26 16.73
C ILE A 150 -5.63 18.76 16.48
N PHE A 151 -6.24 19.17 15.38
CA PHE A 151 -6.35 20.58 14.97
C PHE A 151 -7.82 20.93 14.68
N ASP A 152 -8.18 22.20 14.85
CA ASP A 152 -9.47 22.71 14.42
C ASP A 152 -9.47 23.10 12.91
N VAL A 153 -10.60 23.60 12.42
CA VAL A 153 -10.77 24.04 11.03
C VAL A 153 -9.90 25.24 10.63
N GLN A 154 -9.36 25.98 11.61
CA GLN A 154 -8.45 27.09 11.38
C GLN A 154 -6.97 26.65 11.46
N GLY A 155 -6.72 25.34 11.65
CA GLY A 155 -5.37 24.80 11.80
C GLY A 155 -4.73 25.05 13.17
N ARG A 156 -5.51 25.49 14.17
CA ARG A 156 -5.01 25.71 15.53
C ARG A 156 -4.89 24.36 16.23
N PHE A 157 -3.78 24.18 16.92
CA PHE A 157 -3.53 23.00 17.74
C PHE A 157 -4.56 22.92 18.89
N ILE A 158 -5.17 21.76 19.03
CA ILE A 158 -6.18 21.47 20.08
C ILE A 158 -5.62 20.50 21.10
N TYR A 159 -5.07 19.36 20.65
CA TYR A 159 -4.65 18.29 21.57
C TYR A 159 -3.55 17.41 20.97
N LYS A 160 -2.60 16.97 21.83
CA LYS A 160 -1.61 15.94 21.47
C LYS A 160 -2.13 14.59 21.94
N VAL A 161 -2.45 13.71 21.01
CA VAL A 161 -2.96 12.36 21.33
C VAL A 161 -1.81 11.48 21.79
N ILE A 162 -0.70 11.43 21.03
CA ILE A 162 0.47 10.64 21.39
C ILE A 162 1.73 11.16 20.66
N GLU A 163 2.88 10.97 21.31
CA GLU A 163 4.21 11.11 20.70
C GLU A 163 5.09 9.98 21.24
N LYS A 164 5.40 8.98 20.41
CA LYS A 164 6.10 7.78 20.82
C LYS A 164 6.75 7.07 19.64
N VAL A 165 7.82 6.32 19.92
CA VAL A 165 8.42 5.38 18.96
C VAL A 165 7.61 4.07 18.97
N PHE A 166 7.21 3.64 17.77
CA PHE A 166 6.53 2.37 17.54
C PHE A 166 7.39 1.45 16.69
N GLU A 167 7.25 0.15 16.91
CA GLU A 167 7.83 -0.89 16.07
C GLU A 167 6.98 -1.06 14.79
N LYS A 168 7.41 -1.88 13.83
CA LYS A 168 6.58 -2.31 12.69
C LYS A 168 5.31 -3.01 13.19
N GLY A 169 4.14 -2.67 12.62
CA GLY A 169 2.88 -3.31 13.01
C GLY A 169 1.65 -2.44 12.71
N ASN A 170 0.48 -2.98 13.10
CA ASN A 170 -0.79 -2.26 13.07
C ASN A 170 -1.09 -1.71 14.46
N PHE A 171 -1.53 -0.48 14.54
CA PHE A 171 -1.78 0.24 15.79
C PHE A 171 -3.16 0.86 15.80
N GLU A 172 -3.74 0.94 16.99
CA GLU A 172 -5.00 1.60 17.27
C GLU A 172 -4.85 2.44 18.53
N ILE A 173 -5.07 3.73 18.40
CA ILE A 173 -4.93 4.71 19.49
C ILE A 173 -6.29 5.35 19.73
N LEU A 174 -6.78 5.27 20.97
CA LEU A 174 -8.03 5.91 21.38
C LEU A 174 -7.74 7.37 21.74
N TRP A 175 -8.50 8.29 21.16
CA TRP A 175 -8.62 9.66 21.64
C TRP A 175 -9.98 9.88 22.31
N GLU A 176 -9.95 10.15 23.59
CA GLU A 176 -11.12 10.57 24.37
C GLU A 176 -11.16 12.10 24.41
N VAL A 177 -12.31 12.67 24.04
CA VAL A 177 -12.44 14.12 23.91
C VAL A 177 -12.71 14.75 25.27
N ASP A 178 -11.92 15.77 25.62
CA ASP A 178 -12.18 16.58 26.81
C ASP A 178 -13.53 17.31 26.69
N ARG A 179 -14.24 17.46 27.80
CA ARG A 179 -15.53 18.17 27.87
C ARG A 179 -15.45 19.64 27.41
N GLN A 180 -14.26 20.22 27.39
CA GLN A 180 -14.04 21.59 26.95
C GLN A 180 -14.02 21.75 25.41
N VAL A 181 -13.88 20.65 24.68
CA VAL A 181 -13.93 20.65 23.21
C VAL A 181 -15.37 20.77 22.73
N ASN A 182 -15.65 21.70 21.82
CA ASN A 182 -16.98 21.90 21.26
C ASN A 182 -17.26 20.94 20.10
N SER A 183 -18.57 20.69 19.84
CA SER A 183 -18.97 19.97 18.63
C SER A 183 -18.46 20.69 17.39
N GLY A 184 -17.96 19.94 16.41
CA GLY A 184 -17.44 20.51 15.19
C GLY A 184 -16.53 19.59 14.40
N VAL A 185 -16.00 20.13 13.31
CA VAL A 185 -15.02 19.45 12.46
C VAL A 185 -13.62 19.66 13.02
N TYR A 186 -12.87 18.59 13.10
CA TYR A 186 -11.46 18.55 13.52
C TYR A 186 -10.65 17.75 12.52
N PHE A 187 -9.32 17.90 12.61
CA PHE A 187 -8.35 17.18 11.80
C PHE A 187 -7.39 16.41 12.71
N VAL A 188 -7.34 15.09 12.52
CA VAL A 188 -6.30 14.25 13.10
C VAL A 188 -5.10 14.30 12.15
N ARG A 189 -3.96 14.77 12.62
CA ARG A 189 -2.70 14.77 11.89
C ARG A 189 -1.73 13.79 12.53
N LEU A 190 -1.30 12.82 11.76
CA LEU A 190 -0.29 11.84 12.12
C LEU A 190 0.98 12.15 11.35
N SER A 191 2.10 12.28 12.06
CA SER A 191 3.44 12.52 11.48
C SER A 191 4.37 11.36 11.78
N TYR A 192 5.16 10.96 10.79
CA TYR A 192 6.15 9.90 10.83
C TYR A 192 7.36 10.26 9.97
N GLY A 193 8.48 10.62 10.60
CA GLY A 193 9.60 11.25 9.88
C GLY A 193 9.13 12.50 9.14
N ASP A 194 9.42 12.58 7.85
CA ASP A 194 9.02 13.69 6.98
C ASP A 194 7.60 13.53 6.40
N LYS A 195 6.92 12.41 6.71
CA LYS A 195 5.58 12.13 6.21
C LYS A 195 4.53 12.64 7.18
N THR A 196 3.44 13.15 6.62
CA THR A 196 2.28 13.60 7.38
C THR A 196 0.99 13.19 6.68
N GLU A 197 0.09 12.57 7.44
CA GLU A 197 -1.25 12.19 6.99
C GLU A 197 -2.29 12.93 7.82
N THR A 198 -3.39 13.37 7.19
CA THR A 198 -4.42 14.15 7.85
C THR A 198 -5.80 13.60 7.53
N GLN A 199 -6.57 13.28 8.57
CA GLN A 199 -7.93 12.75 8.45
C GLN A 199 -8.94 13.70 9.10
N LYS A 200 -10.00 14.02 8.35
CA LYS A 200 -11.13 14.81 8.89
C LYS A 200 -12.01 13.94 9.78
N ILE A 201 -12.36 14.46 10.95
CA ILE A 201 -13.29 13.84 11.90
C ILE A 201 -14.38 14.84 12.29
N LEU A 202 -15.56 14.33 12.63
CA LEU A 202 -16.71 15.11 13.08
C LEU A 202 -17.10 14.71 14.51
N TYR A 203 -16.91 15.64 15.46
CA TYR A 203 -17.32 15.48 16.84
C TYR A 203 -18.71 16.03 17.05
N LEU A 204 -19.59 15.23 17.65
CA LEU A 204 -20.99 15.58 18.01
C LEU A 204 -21.17 15.34 19.51
N LYS A 205 -21.36 16.41 20.25
CA LYS A 205 -21.56 16.36 21.71
C LYS A 205 -22.98 15.97 22.08
#